data_9bef01fc9b12e430d96a4d3e2103958c
#
_entry.id   9bef01fc9b12e430d96a4d3e2103958c
#
_cell.length_a   1.000
_cell.length_b   1.000
_cell.length_c   1.000
_cell.angle_alpha   90.00
_cell.angle_beta   90.00
_cell.angle_gamma   90.00
#
_symmetry.space_group_name_H-M   'P 1'
#
loop_
_entity.id
_entity.type
_entity.pdbx_description
1 polymer ?
#
loop_
_entity_poly.entity_id
_entity_poly.type
_entity_poly.pdbx_seq_one_letter_code
_entity_poly.pdbx_strand_id
1 'polypeptide(L)'
;MNDNRSGGEGLQRKLSPLNVWALALGSIIGWGAFVMPANTFLPNAGPLGTLIAMAAGAIIMVVIALNYSYMINHFPVAGGEFTFTNASFGPTCGFLCAWFLGLSYLAIVPLNATALALIGRNLFPNLTQWGYLYSVEGYSIYAGEILLAIIALVLFAVFSIRGVSVAGKFQTVLALSLVGCVFLLAIAALFSPHASASHLAPAFTTDATGKSSLGGILAVVAVAPWAFVGFDSIPQASEEFNFSHKKSLVIMVLSILFGGALYVILNTITAAVLPEGYTSWVP
;
A
#
# COMPACT_ATOMS: atom_id res chain seq x y z
N MET A 1 6.35 -19.79 -45.42
CA MET A 1 5.43 -18.68 -45.18
C MET A 1 6.10 -17.77 -44.17
N ASN A 2 6.61 -16.63 -44.64
CA ASN A 2 7.37 -15.69 -43.80
C ASN A 2 6.41 -15.01 -42.81
N ASP A 3 6.58 -15.28 -41.55
CA ASP A 3 5.90 -14.59 -40.46
C ASP A 3 6.69 -13.30 -40.13
N ASN A 4 6.51 -12.28 -40.95
CA ASN A 4 6.98 -10.92 -40.71
C ASN A 4 6.03 -10.26 -39.69
N ARG A 5 6.07 -10.68 -38.42
CA ARG A 5 5.45 -9.92 -37.31
C ARG A 5 6.37 -8.74 -37.02
N SER A 6 5.92 -7.58 -37.48
CA SER A 6 6.41 -6.26 -37.15
C SER A 6 7.04 -6.18 -35.75
N GLY A 7 8.33 -5.84 -35.71
CA GLY A 7 9.09 -5.66 -34.48
C GLY A 7 8.55 -4.50 -33.63
N GLY A 8 7.69 -4.81 -32.67
CA GLY A 8 7.57 -4.03 -31.47
C GLY A 8 8.77 -4.39 -30.61
N GLU A 9 9.68 -3.46 -30.36
CA GLU A 9 10.72 -3.64 -29.36
C GLU A 9 10.01 -3.93 -28.03
N GLY A 10 10.13 -5.18 -27.53
CA GLY A 10 9.60 -5.57 -26.23
C GLY A 10 10.21 -4.70 -25.12
N LEU A 11 9.53 -4.59 -23.98
CA LEU A 11 10.01 -3.81 -22.86
C LEU A 11 11.40 -4.28 -22.40
N GLN A 12 12.25 -3.34 -21.99
CA GLN A 12 13.62 -3.66 -21.62
C GLN A 12 13.66 -4.37 -20.26
N ARG A 13 14.22 -5.58 -20.21
CA ARG A 13 14.36 -6.39 -19.00
C ARG A 13 15.42 -5.84 -18.06
N LYS A 14 15.06 -4.87 -17.21
CA LYS A 14 15.98 -4.15 -16.31
C LYS A 14 15.66 -4.29 -14.83
N LEU A 15 14.49 -4.83 -14.47
CA LEU A 15 14.08 -4.95 -13.07
C LEU A 15 14.72 -6.19 -12.45
N SER A 16 15.53 -5.98 -11.40
CA SER A 16 16.07 -7.03 -10.55
C SER A 16 15.02 -7.54 -9.55
N PRO A 17 15.21 -8.74 -8.94
CA PRO A 17 14.31 -9.23 -7.89
C PRO A 17 14.11 -8.23 -6.75
N LEU A 18 15.18 -7.53 -6.35
CA LEU A 18 15.10 -6.50 -5.30
C LEU A 18 14.27 -5.30 -5.73
N ASN A 19 14.41 -4.84 -6.98
CA ASN A 19 13.59 -3.72 -7.48
C ASN A 19 12.11 -4.09 -7.51
N VAL A 20 11.77 -5.31 -7.95
CA VAL A 20 10.39 -5.80 -8.01
C VAL A 20 9.81 -5.99 -6.60
N TRP A 21 10.60 -6.55 -5.67
CA TRP A 21 10.20 -6.65 -4.26
C TRP A 21 9.97 -5.27 -3.63
N ALA A 22 10.88 -4.33 -3.86
CA ALA A 22 10.77 -2.97 -3.33
C ALA A 22 9.61 -2.18 -3.95
N LEU A 23 9.31 -2.42 -5.23
CA LEU A 23 8.13 -1.86 -5.90
C LEU A 23 6.84 -2.33 -5.19
N ALA A 24 6.69 -3.63 -5.00
CA ALA A 24 5.54 -4.20 -4.32
C ALA A 24 5.44 -3.76 -2.86
N LEU A 25 6.53 -3.85 -2.09
CA LEU A 25 6.56 -3.46 -0.69
C LEU A 25 6.28 -1.97 -0.50
N GLY A 26 6.90 -1.12 -1.31
CA GLY A 26 6.69 0.33 -1.25
C GLY A 26 5.26 0.74 -1.62
N SER A 27 4.57 -0.07 -2.43
CA SER A 27 3.15 0.13 -2.73
C SER A 27 2.24 -0.39 -1.60
N ILE A 28 2.58 -1.51 -0.96
CA ILE A 28 1.86 -2.06 0.20
C ILE A 28 1.94 -1.08 1.38
N ILE A 29 3.13 -0.53 1.67
CA ILE A 29 3.33 0.38 2.79
C ILE A 29 3.28 1.83 2.30
N GLY A 30 2.07 2.29 2.02
CA GLY A 30 1.77 3.69 1.75
C GLY A 30 1.43 4.47 3.04
N TRP A 31 0.98 5.71 2.88
CA TRP A 31 0.53 6.54 4.00
C TRP A 31 -0.58 5.89 4.83
N GLY A 32 -1.42 5.05 4.20
CA GLY A 32 -2.48 4.30 4.86
C GLY A 32 -1.96 3.41 6.00
N ALA A 33 -0.74 2.88 5.88
CA ALA A 33 -0.12 2.08 6.93
C ALA A 33 0.11 2.87 8.24
N PHE A 34 0.25 4.19 8.16
CA PHE A 34 0.44 5.07 9.32
C PHE A 34 -0.87 5.67 9.85
N VAL A 35 -1.90 5.77 9.03
CA VAL A 35 -3.18 6.42 9.37
C VAL A 35 -4.26 5.41 9.74
N MET A 36 -4.35 4.29 9.03
CA MET A 36 -5.39 3.27 9.25
C MET A 36 -5.34 2.59 10.63
N PRO A 37 -4.17 2.37 11.26
CA PRO A 37 -4.12 1.82 12.60
C PRO A 37 -5.04 2.54 13.59
N ALA A 38 -4.90 3.84 13.73
CA ALA A 38 -5.68 4.63 14.69
C ALA A 38 -7.13 4.87 14.22
N ASN A 39 -7.35 5.04 12.91
CA ASN A 39 -8.65 5.48 12.40
C ASN A 39 -9.60 4.33 12.03
N THR A 40 -9.07 3.13 11.78
CA THR A 40 -9.89 2.03 11.27
C THR A 40 -9.63 0.71 11.98
N PHE A 41 -8.37 0.27 12.07
CA PHE A 41 -8.08 -1.09 12.50
C PHE A 41 -8.31 -1.28 13.99
N LEU A 42 -7.66 -0.47 14.82
CA LEU A 42 -7.78 -0.54 16.27
C LEU A 42 -9.21 -0.23 16.75
N PRO A 43 -9.91 0.80 16.23
CA PRO A 43 -11.30 1.07 16.65
C PRO A 43 -12.28 -0.06 16.33
N ASN A 44 -12.05 -0.82 15.26
CA ASN A 44 -12.93 -1.92 14.88
C ASN A 44 -12.62 -3.23 15.61
N ALA A 45 -11.34 -3.57 15.82
CA ALA A 45 -10.97 -4.91 16.26
C ALA A 45 -10.16 -4.94 17.56
N GLY A 46 -9.63 -3.80 18.02
CA GLY A 46 -8.66 -3.75 19.11
C GLY A 46 -7.28 -4.28 18.71
N PRO A 47 -6.28 -4.21 19.59
CA PRO A 47 -4.90 -4.57 19.26
C PRO A 47 -4.74 -6.02 18.79
N LEU A 48 -5.23 -6.99 19.55
CA LEU A 48 -5.12 -8.41 19.19
C LEU A 48 -6.04 -8.78 18.02
N GLY A 49 -7.26 -8.21 17.99
CA GLY A 49 -8.19 -8.43 16.88
C GLY A 49 -7.63 -7.95 15.56
N THR A 50 -6.96 -6.81 15.53
CA THR A 50 -6.27 -6.27 14.35
C THR A 50 -5.12 -7.19 13.90
N LEU A 51 -4.32 -7.71 14.84
CA LEU A 51 -3.25 -8.66 14.52
C LEU A 51 -3.80 -9.92 13.85
N ILE A 52 -4.86 -10.50 14.41
CA ILE A 52 -5.54 -11.68 13.83
C ILE A 52 -6.09 -11.36 12.44
N ALA A 53 -6.73 -10.20 12.28
CA ALA A 53 -7.30 -9.78 11.00
C ALA A 53 -6.21 -9.56 9.92
N MET A 54 -5.08 -8.94 10.27
CA MET A 54 -3.96 -8.76 9.35
C MET A 54 -3.32 -10.09 8.95
N ALA A 55 -3.18 -11.03 9.89
CA ALA A 55 -2.69 -12.37 9.59
C ALA A 55 -3.64 -13.12 8.63
N ALA A 56 -4.94 -13.07 8.89
CA ALA A 56 -5.95 -13.65 8.00
C ALA A 56 -5.93 -12.99 6.61
N GLY A 57 -5.84 -11.65 6.55
CA GLY A 57 -5.69 -10.90 5.31
C GLY A 57 -4.45 -11.32 4.53
N ALA A 58 -3.30 -11.44 5.19
CA ALA A 58 -2.06 -11.90 4.55
C ALA A 58 -2.21 -13.31 3.96
N ILE A 59 -2.88 -14.24 4.66
CA ILE A 59 -3.15 -15.59 4.15
C ILE A 59 -4.01 -15.52 2.87
N ILE A 60 -5.08 -14.73 2.87
CA ILE A 60 -5.92 -14.52 1.70
C ILE A 60 -5.10 -13.99 0.52
N MET A 61 -4.25 -13.00 0.78
CA MET A 61 -3.40 -12.40 -0.26
C MET A 61 -2.35 -13.38 -0.78
N VAL A 62 -1.81 -14.27 0.05
CA VAL A 62 -0.90 -15.35 -0.41
C VAL A 62 -1.63 -16.31 -1.33
N VAL A 63 -2.88 -16.67 -1.05
CA VAL A 63 -3.71 -17.50 -1.94
C VAL A 63 -3.92 -16.82 -3.29
N ILE A 64 -4.16 -15.51 -3.30
CA ILE A 64 -4.27 -14.73 -4.54
C ILE A 64 -2.92 -14.69 -5.28
N ALA A 65 -1.80 -14.53 -4.56
CA ALA A 65 -0.47 -14.53 -5.15
C ALA A 65 -0.11 -15.87 -5.84
N LEU A 66 -0.63 -17.00 -5.38
CA LEU A 66 -0.49 -18.29 -6.08
C LEU A 66 -1.11 -18.24 -7.48
N ASN A 67 -2.33 -17.68 -7.60
CA ASN A 67 -2.98 -17.50 -8.89
C ASN A 67 -2.19 -16.56 -9.81
N TYR A 68 -1.73 -15.44 -9.28
CA TYR A 68 -0.92 -14.48 -10.06
C TYR A 68 0.39 -15.12 -10.53
N SER A 69 1.06 -15.87 -9.68
CA SER A 69 2.28 -16.56 -10.08
C SER A 69 2.04 -17.58 -11.19
N TYR A 70 0.94 -18.33 -11.10
CA TYR A 70 0.53 -19.26 -12.15
C TYR A 70 0.32 -18.51 -13.48
N MET A 71 -0.41 -17.41 -13.45
CA MET A 71 -0.71 -16.61 -14.65
C MET A 71 0.54 -15.93 -15.23
N ILE A 72 1.43 -15.36 -14.41
CA ILE A 72 2.70 -14.78 -14.86
C ILE A 72 3.56 -15.81 -15.60
N ASN A 73 3.59 -17.05 -15.14
CA ASN A 73 4.37 -18.10 -15.80
C ASN A 73 3.78 -18.54 -17.13
N HIS A 74 2.46 -18.40 -17.33
CA HIS A 74 1.80 -18.75 -18.60
C HIS A 74 1.71 -17.57 -19.56
N PHE A 75 1.57 -16.35 -19.05
CA PHE A 75 1.45 -15.11 -19.80
C PHE A 75 2.49 -14.08 -19.30
N PRO A 76 3.77 -14.25 -19.63
CA PRO A 76 4.85 -13.38 -19.15
C PRO A 76 4.94 -12.07 -19.95
N VAL A 77 3.83 -11.34 -20.00
CA VAL A 77 3.67 -10.08 -20.72
C VAL A 77 3.17 -9.00 -19.76
N ALA A 78 3.45 -7.75 -20.08
CA ALA A 78 2.91 -6.61 -19.34
C ALA A 78 1.38 -6.58 -19.41
N GLY A 79 0.75 -5.97 -18.39
CA GLY A 79 -0.70 -5.81 -18.32
C GLY A 79 -1.40 -6.60 -17.22
N GLY A 80 -0.70 -7.53 -16.55
CA GLY A 80 -1.19 -8.23 -15.35
C GLY A 80 -2.63 -8.72 -15.48
N GLU A 81 -3.51 -8.25 -14.61
CA GLU A 81 -4.92 -8.65 -14.52
C GLU A 81 -5.69 -8.47 -15.84
N PHE A 82 -5.40 -7.40 -16.60
CA PHE A 82 -6.00 -7.21 -17.92
C PHE A 82 -5.69 -8.41 -18.83
N THR A 83 -4.40 -8.75 -18.94
CA THR A 83 -3.95 -9.85 -19.79
C THR A 83 -4.58 -11.17 -19.37
N PHE A 84 -4.62 -11.43 -18.06
CA PHE A 84 -5.17 -12.67 -17.49
C PHE A 84 -6.67 -12.77 -17.73
N THR A 85 -7.40 -11.67 -17.50
CA THR A 85 -8.86 -11.62 -17.71
C THR A 85 -9.20 -11.76 -19.20
N ASN A 86 -8.46 -11.08 -20.07
CA ASN A 86 -8.65 -11.17 -21.51
C ASN A 86 -8.42 -12.59 -22.06
N ALA A 87 -7.37 -13.26 -21.57
CA ALA A 87 -7.04 -14.63 -21.95
C ALA A 87 -8.08 -15.66 -21.44
N SER A 88 -8.64 -15.45 -20.23
CA SER A 88 -9.55 -16.40 -19.59
C SER A 88 -11.02 -16.18 -19.94
N PHE A 89 -11.46 -14.93 -20.11
CA PHE A 89 -12.87 -14.55 -20.25
C PHE A 89 -13.18 -13.77 -21.52
N GLY A 90 -12.17 -13.53 -22.36
CA GLY A 90 -12.33 -12.85 -23.64
C GLY A 90 -12.28 -11.32 -23.57
N PRO A 91 -12.36 -10.65 -24.75
CA PRO A 91 -12.03 -9.23 -24.90
C PRO A 91 -12.97 -8.28 -24.16
N THR A 92 -14.25 -8.63 -24.01
CA THR A 92 -15.22 -7.79 -23.30
C THR A 92 -14.89 -7.70 -21.81
N CYS A 93 -14.62 -8.84 -21.18
CA CYS A 93 -14.22 -8.88 -19.76
C CYS A 93 -12.83 -8.26 -19.58
N GLY A 94 -11.90 -8.49 -20.50
CA GLY A 94 -10.59 -7.83 -20.53
C GLY A 94 -10.72 -6.31 -20.57
N PHE A 95 -11.55 -5.77 -21.45
CA PHE A 95 -11.81 -4.33 -21.54
C PHE A 95 -12.35 -3.76 -20.22
N LEU A 96 -13.37 -4.39 -19.63
CA LEU A 96 -13.92 -3.94 -18.35
C LEU A 96 -12.87 -3.98 -17.24
N CYS A 97 -12.06 -5.04 -17.17
CA CYS A 97 -10.95 -5.14 -16.23
C CYS A 97 -9.95 -3.99 -16.42
N ALA A 98 -9.50 -3.73 -17.65
CA ALA A 98 -8.58 -2.65 -17.96
C ALA A 98 -9.15 -1.28 -17.60
N TRP A 99 -10.44 -1.05 -17.86
CA TRP A 99 -11.12 0.20 -17.56
C TRP A 99 -11.14 0.48 -16.04
N PHE A 100 -11.60 -0.48 -15.24
CA PHE A 100 -11.66 -0.32 -13.79
C PHE A 100 -10.26 -0.26 -13.15
N LEU A 101 -9.32 -1.06 -13.64
CA LEU A 101 -7.94 -1.05 -13.18
C LEU A 101 -7.28 0.30 -13.48
N GLY A 102 -7.46 0.82 -14.69
CA GLY A 102 -6.96 2.13 -15.09
C GLY A 102 -7.53 3.27 -14.25
N LEU A 103 -8.85 3.26 -13.99
CA LEU A 103 -9.49 4.23 -13.10
C LEU A 103 -8.96 4.14 -11.67
N SER A 104 -8.75 2.92 -11.16
CA SER A 104 -8.19 2.68 -9.83
C SER A 104 -6.79 3.29 -9.70
N TYR A 105 -5.88 3.01 -10.62
CA TYR A 105 -4.53 3.56 -10.59
C TYR A 105 -4.51 5.08 -10.81
N LEU A 106 -5.38 5.59 -11.68
CA LEU A 106 -5.52 7.03 -11.88
C LEU A 106 -5.98 7.73 -10.59
N ALA A 107 -6.89 7.13 -9.82
CA ALA A 107 -7.39 7.69 -8.56
C ALA A 107 -6.35 7.65 -7.43
N ILE A 108 -5.46 6.64 -7.40
CA ILE A 108 -4.41 6.49 -6.38
C ILE A 108 -3.41 7.65 -6.45
N VAL A 109 -3.12 8.18 -7.64
CA VAL A 109 -2.13 9.26 -7.83
C VAL A 109 -2.52 10.54 -7.07
N PRO A 110 -3.71 11.15 -7.28
CA PRO A 110 -4.14 12.32 -6.51
C PRO A 110 -4.34 12.00 -5.02
N LEU A 111 -4.80 10.79 -4.68
CA LEU A 111 -4.96 10.37 -3.29
C LEU A 111 -3.62 10.45 -2.52
N ASN A 112 -2.54 9.96 -3.09
CA ASN A 112 -1.22 10.04 -2.47
C ASN A 112 -0.67 11.48 -2.45
N ALA A 113 -0.94 12.28 -3.47
CA ALA A 113 -0.54 13.68 -3.50
C ALA A 113 -1.23 14.51 -2.40
N THR A 114 -2.53 14.27 -2.16
CA THR A 114 -3.26 14.92 -1.05
C THR A 114 -2.79 14.43 0.32
N ALA A 115 -2.40 13.17 0.45
CA ALA A 115 -1.80 12.65 1.68
C ALA A 115 -0.49 13.35 2.03
N LEU A 116 0.35 13.67 1.02
CA LEU A 116 1.57 14.45 1.22
C LEU A 116 1.25 15.88 1.69
N ALA A 117 0.21 16.50 1.15
CA ALA A 117 -0.28 17.81 1.59
C ALA A 117 -0.69 17.78 3.07
N LEU A 118 -1.42 16.74 3.49
CA LEU A 118 -1.82 16.54 4.89
C LEU A 118 -0.61 16.39 5.83
N ILE A 119 0.40 15.64 5.42
CA ILE A 119 1.66 15.51 6.16
C ILE A 119 2.37 16.87 6.25
N GLY A 120 2.46 17.59 5.14
CA GLY A 120 3.04 18.92 5.08
C GLY A 120 2.36 19.92 6.04
N ARG A 121 1.02 19.87 6.14
CA ARG A 121 0.22 20.66 7.08
C ARG A 121 0.64 20.44 8.53
N ASN A 122 0.87 19.20 8.92
CA ASN A 122 1.21 18.85 10.30
C ASN A 122 2.68 19.15 10.64
N LEU A 123 3.60 18.92 9.69
CA LEU A 123 5.03 19.12 9.93
C LEU A 123 5.49 20.57 9.72
N PHE A 124 4.93 21.25 8.74
CA PHE A 124 5.36 22.59 8.30
C PHE A 124 4.14 23.50 8.03
N PRO A 125 3.32 23.81 9.06
CA PRO A 125 2.08 24.57 8.87
C PRO A 125 2.33 25.94 8.23
N ASN A 126 3.38 26.65 8.64
CA ASN A 126 3.73 27.97 8.10
C ASN A 126 4.13 27.93 6.62
N LEU A 127 4.60 26.78 6.13
CA LEU A 127 5.04 26.60 4.73
C LEU A 127 3.89 26.13 3.83
N THR A 128 2.88 25.49 4.39
CA THR A 128 1.80 24.85 3.61
C THR A 128 0.45 25.54 3.78
N GLN A 129 0.14 26.13 4.93
CA GLN A 129 -1.17 26.75 5.22
C GLN A 129 -1.21 28.25 4.87
N TRP A 130 -0.81 28.62 3.65
CA TRP A 130 -0.96 29.96 3.14
C TRP A 130 -1.86 29.98 1.90
N GLY A 131 -2.53 31.13 1.67
CA GLY A 131 -3.42 31.29 0.53
C GLY A 131 -4.66 30.38 0.65
N TYR A 132 -5.51 30.63 1.65
CA TYR A 132 -6.80 29.93 1.79
C TYR A 132 -7.59 29.99 0.49
N LEU A 133 -8.11 28.87 0.02
CA LEU A 133 -8.89 28.76 -1.21
C LEU A 133 -10.37 28.48 -0.94
N TYR A 134 -10.67 27.37 -0.26
CA TYR A 134 -12.03 26.94 0.08
C TYR A 134 -12.01 25.91 1.20
N SER A 135 -13.19 25.55 1.71
CA SER A 135 -13.34 24.45 2.64
C SER A 135 -14.37 23.44 2.18
N VAL A 136 -14.14 22.17 2.48
CA VAL A 136 -15.06 21.05 2.22
C VAL A 136 -15.33 20.37 3.55
N GLU A 137 -16.59 20.33 3.96
CA GLU A 137 -17.02 19.72 5.24
C GLU A 137 -16.20 20.18 6.46
N GLY A 138 -15.85 21.47 6.50
CA GLY A 138 -15.04 22.03 7.58
C GLY A 138 -13.51 21.87 7.42
N TYR A 139 -13.06 21.12 6.40
CA TYR A 139 -11.65 20.98 6.10
C TYR A 139 -11.20 22.11 5.13
N SER A 140 -10.34 22.99 5.62
CA SER A 140 -9.83 24.14 4.84
C SER A 140 -8.69 23.70 3.92
N ILE A 141 -8.74 24.14 2.66
CA ILE A 141 -7.74 23.85 1.62
C ILE A 141 -6.93 25.11 1.33
N TYR A 142 -5.61 24.97 1.28
CA TYR A 142 -4.66 26.05 1.09
C TYR A 142 -3.86 25.92 -0.20
N ALA A 143 -3.51 27.04 -0.81
CA ALA A 143 -2.70 27.06 -2.03
C ALA A 143 -1.32 26.42 -1.85
N GLY A 144 -0.69 26.60 -0.68
CA GLY A 144 0.59 25.96 -0.36
C GLY A 144 0.54 24.45 -0.35
N GLU A 145 -0.57 23.85 0.10
CA GLU A 145 -0.79 22.41 0.08
C GLU A 145 -0.93 21.87 -1.33
N ILE A 146 -1.71 22.56 -2.17
CA ILE A 146 -1.87 22.20 -3.58
C ILE A 146 -0.54 22.31 -4.31
N LEU A 147 0.23 23.37 -4.05
CA LEU A 147 1.55 23.55 -4.65
C LEU A 147 2.50 22.39 -4.27
N LEU A 148 2.52 21.98 -3.00
CA LEU A 148 3.30 20.83 -2.53
C LEU A 148 2.91 19.56 -3.27
N ALA A 149 1.61 19.30 -3.42
CA ALA A 149 1.10 18.15 -4.16
C ALA A 149 1.52 18.18 -5.64
N ILE A 150 1.39 19.34 -6.29
CA ILE A 150 1.80 19.52 -7.70
C ILE A 150 3.30 19.30 -7.87
N ILE A 151 4.13 19.86 -7.00
CA ILE A 151 5.60 19.68 -7.04
C ILE A 151 5.95 18.19 -6.93
N ALA A 152 5.32 17.46 -6.01
CA ALA A 152 5.53 16.03 -5.87
C ALA A 152 5.13 15.28 -7.14
N LEU A 153 3.95 15.54 -7.70
CA LEU A 153 3.48 14.89 -8.93
C LEU A 153 4.43 15.15 -10.11
N VAL A 154 4.88 16.38 -10.29
CA VAL A 154 5.83 16.73 -11.35
C VAL A 154 7.18 16.01 -11.15
N LEU A 155 7.68 15.99 -9.91
CA LEU A 155 8.92 15.31 -9.56
C LEU A 155 8.86 13.82 -9.91
N PHE A 156 7.80 13.13 -9.48
CA PHE A 156 7.62 11.70 -9.78
C PHE A 156 7.38 11.43 -11.26
N ALA A 157 6.65 12.32 -11.96
CA ALA A 157 6.49 12.22 -13.42
C ALA A 157 7.84 12.32 -14.15
N VAL A 158 8.71 13.24 -13.75
CA VAL A 158 10.07 13.37 -14.31
C VAL A 158 10.90 12.11 -14.08
N PHE A 159 10.83 11.51 -12.88
CA PHE A 159 11.52 10.24 -12.62
C PHE A 159 10.98 9.10 -13.48
N SER A 160 9.67 9.03 -13.67
CA SER A 160 9.04 8.00 -14.49
C SER A 160 9.43 8.13 -15.97
N ILE A 161 9.49 9.34 -16.50
CA ILE A 161 9.88 9.60 -17.91
C ILE A 161 11.37 9.23 -18.14
N ARG A 162 12.21 9.30 -17.13
CA ARG A 162 13.65 8.94 -17.24
C ARG A 162 13.91 7.44 -17.37
N GLY A 163 12.87 6.63 -17.29
CA GLY A 163 12.88 5.21 -17.59
C GLY A 163 12.90 4.30 -16.37
N VAL A 164 12.50 3.06 -16.61
CA VAL A 164 12.23 2.02 -15.59
C VAL A 164 13.41 1.75 -14.65
N SER A 165 14.64 1.78 -15.15
CA SER A 165 15.81 1.54 -14.31
C SER A 165 16.04 2.64 -13.28
N VAL A 166 15.80 3.91 -13.64
CA VAL A 166 15.92 5.04 -12.71
C VAL A 166 14.78 5.02 -11.71
N ALA A 167 13.55 4.84 -12.20
CA ALA A 167 12.36 4.75 -11.35
C ALA A 167 12.47 3.58 -10.36
N GLY A 168 12.89 2.40 -10.82
CA GLY A 168 13.05 1.22 -9.95
C GLY A 168 14.13 1.38 -8.86
N LYS A 169 15.27 2.02 -9.17
CA LYS A 169 16.29 2.32 -8.15
C LYS A 169 15.78 3.32 -7.13
N PHE A 170 15.13 4.39 -7.59
CA PHE A 170 14.56 5.41 -6.72
C PHE A 170 13.47 4.82 -5.81
N GLN A 171 12.57 4.02 -6.36
CA GLN A 171 11.55 3.28 -5.62
C GLN A 171 12.18 2.35 -4.56
N THR A 172 13.28 1.67 -4.89
CA THR A 172 13.99 0.81 -3.94
C THR A 172 14.54 1.60 -2.75
N VAL A 173 15.16 2.75 -3.00
CA VAL A 173 15.67 3.63 -1.94
C VAL A 173 14.53 4.13 -1.06
N LEU A 174 13.42 4.57 -1.65
CA LEU A 174 12.25 5.04 -0.90
C LEU A 174 11.65 3.92 -0.05
N ALA A 175 11.46 2.71 -0.61
CA ALA A 175 10.89 1.58 0.11
C ALA A 175 11.77 1.17 1.31
N LEU A 176 13.10 1.09 1.11
CA LEU A 176 14.03 0.78 2.20
C LEU A 176 14.08 1.90 3.27
N SER A 177 14.01 3.17 2.86
CA SER A 177 13.92 4.30 3.79
C SER A 177 12.65 4.24 4.62
N LEU A 178 11.52 3.89 4.00
CA LEU A 178 10.23 3.74 4.68
C LEU A 178 10.25 2.59 5.70
N VAL A 179 10.84 1.44 5.32
CA VAL A 179 11.09 0.33 6.25
C VAL A 179 11.95 0.79 7.43
N GLY A 180 13.03 1.51 7.13
CA GLY A 180 13.90 2.10 8.17
C GLY A 180 13.13 3.03 9.11
N CYS A 181 12.25 3.88 8.58
CA CYS A 181 11.38 4.75 9.39
C CYS A 181 10.44 3.97 10.30
N VAL A 182 9.85 2.86 9.84
CA VAL A 182 8.99 2.02 10.69
C VAL A 182 9.79 1.43 11.85
N PHE A 183 11.00 0.93 11.61
CA PHE A 183 11.86 0.43 12.69
C PHE A 183 12.31 1.54 13.64
N LEU A 184 12.65 2.72 13.13
CA LEU A 184 12.99 3.88 13.97
C LEU A 184 11.79 4.29 14.86
N LEU A 185 10.58 4.30 14.31
CA LEU A 185 9.36 4.57 15.09
C LEU A 185 9.14 3.50 16.15
N ALA A 186 9.37 2.22 15.81
CA ALA A 186 9.25 1.13 16.79
C ALA A 186 10.27 1.29 17.93
N ILE A 187 11.52 1.62 17.61
CA ILE A 187 12.56 1.88 18.61
C ILE A 187 12.19 3.11 19.45
N ALA A 188 11.77 4.20 18.82
CA ALA A 188 11.36 5.41 19.52
C ALA A 188 10.16 5.15 20.47
N ALA A 189 9.22 4.31 20.05
CA ALA A 189 8.10 3.89 20.88
C ALA A 189 8.55 3.14 22.15
N LEU A 190 9.57 2.27 22.04
CA LEU A 190 10.10 1.55 23.21
C LEU A 190 10.72 2.48 24.27
N PHE A 191 11.23 3.63 23.87
CA PHE A 191 11.81 4.63 24.76
C PHE A 191 10.84 5.76 25.12
N SER A 192 9.60 5.72 24.61
CA SER A 192 8.59 6.75 24.91
C SER A 192 8.08 6.61 26.34
N PRO A 193 8.04 7.71 27.12
CA PRO A 193 7.44 7.69 28.46
C PRO A 193 5.92 7.41 28.44
N HIS A 194 5.28 7.57 27.29
CA HIS A 194 3.85 7.29 27.08
C HIS A 194 3.59 5.86 26.64
N ALA A 195 4.62 5.06 26.32
CA ALA A 195 4.44 3.68 25.92
C ALA A 195 4.13 2.79 27.12
N SER A 196 3.00 2.09 27.07
CA SER A 196 2.62 1.13 28.10
C SER A 196 2.00 -0.12 27.50
N ALA A 197 2.40 -1.28 28.01
CA ALA A 197 1.75 -2.55 27.67
C ALA A 197 0.28 -2.59 28.14
N SER A 198 -0.09 -1.79 29.16
CA SER A 198 -1.49 -1.66 29.61
C SER A 198 -2.40 -1.06 28.55
N HIS A 199 -1.85 -0.26 27.63
CA HIS A 199 -2.60 0.31 26.50
C HIS A 199 -2.99 -0.74 25.44
N LEU A 200 -2.42 -1.94 25.47
CA LEU A 200 -2.85 -3.05 24.63
C LEU A 200 -4.10 -3.78 25.18
N ALA A 201 -4.61 -3.35 26.31
CA ALA A 201 -5.86 -3.83 26.88
C ALA A 201 -6.97 -2.76 26.71
N PRO A 202 -8.21 -3.15 26.38
CA PRO A 202 -8.66 -4.51 26.10
C PRO A 202 -8.10 -5.05 24.77
N ALA A 203 -7.81 -6.34 24.71
CA ALA A 203 -7.22 -7.00 23.53
C ALA A 203 -8.14 -6.93 22.30
N PHE A 204 -9.43 -6.87 22.52
CA PHE A 204 -10.47 -6.77 21.50
C PHE A 204 -11.38 -5.58 21.77
N THR A 205 -11.88 -4.95 20.72
CA THR A 205 -12.90 -3.91 20.88
C THR A 205 -14.16 -4.52 21.47
N THR A 206 -14.63 -3.95 22.57
CA THR A 206 -15.93 -4.23 23.15
C THR A 206 -16.85 -3.10 22.74
N ASP A 207 -17.74 -3.38 21.81
CA ASP A 207 -18.63 -2.38 21.26
C ASP A 207 -19.77 -2.07 22.25
N ALA A 208 -20.05 -0.79 22.51
CA ALA A 208 -21.26 -0.33 23.18
C ALA A 208 -22.54 -0.73 22.42
N THR A 209 -22.43 -1.09 21.14
CA THR A 209 -23.53 -1.58 20.30
C THR A 209 -23.67 -3.12 20.29
N GLY A 210 -22.87 -3.84 21.10
CA GLY A 210 -22.93 -5.30 21.21
C GLY A 210 -22.38 -6.06 20.00
N LYS A 211 -21.57 -5.43 19.14
CA LYS A 211 -20.84 -6.18 18.12
C LYS A 211 -19.86 -7.12 18.82
N SER A 212 -19.91 -8.38 18.45
CA SER A 212 -18.96 -9.35 18.95
C SER A 212 -17.54 -8.99 18.48
N SER A 213 -16.52 -9.34 19.23
CA SER A 213 -15.11 -9.21 18.83
C SER A 213 -14.84 -9.82 17.44
N LEU A 214 -15.57 -10.88 17.08
CA LEU A 214 -15.54 -11.50 15.75
C LEU A 214 -16.04 -10.54 14.65
N GLY A 215 -17.11 -9.79 14.89
CA GLY A 215 -17.62 -8.80 13.93
C GLY A 215 -16.60 -7.70 13.62
N GLY A 216 -15.89 -7.21 14.65
CA GLY A 216 -14.81 -6.24 14.49
C GLY A 216 -13.62 -6.82 13.70
N ILE A 217 -13.20 -8.05 14.02
CA ILE A 217 -12.14 -8.75 13.29
C ILE A 217 -12.52 -8.91 11.81
N LEU A 218 -13.74 -9.38 11.52
CA LEU A 218 -14.21 -9.54 10.14
C LEU A 218 -14.30 -8.22 9.38
N ALA A 219 -14.65 -7.12 10.05
CA ALA A 219 -14.64 -5.78 9.46
C ALA A 219 -13.22 -5.38 9.01
N VAL A 220 -12.21 -5.66 9.83
CA VAL A 220 -10.80 -5.40 9.46
C VAL A 220 -10.33 -6.37 8.38
N VAL A 221 -10.69 -7.66 8.43
CA VAL A 221 -10.39 -8.63 7.37
C VAL A 221 -10.96 -8.18 6.02
N ALA A 222 -12.16 -7.62 6.00
CA ALA A 222 -12.78 -7.12 4.76
C ALA A 222 -12.01 -5.95 4.14
N VAL A 223 -11.33 -5.15 4.95
CA VAL A 223 -10.49 -4.01 4.51
C VAL A 223 -9.03 -4.43 4.29
N ALA A 224 -8.57 -5.52 4.88
CA ALA A 224 -7.19 -5.98 4.79
C ALA A 224 -6.68 -6.14 3.34
N PRO A 225 -7.44 -6.64 2.36
CA PRO A 225 -6.97 -6.68 0.97
C PRO A 225 -6.52 -5.32 0.45
N TRP A 226 -7.22 -4.24 0.81
CA TRP A 226 -6.80 -2.88 0.45
C TRP A 226 -5.44 -2.50 1.07
N ALA A 227 -5.16 -2.93 2.30
CA ALA A 227 -3.89 -2.69 2.97
C ALA A 227 -2.71 -3.41 2.29
N PHE A 228 -2.97 -4.47 1.54
CA PHE A 228 -1.95 -5.23 0.80
C PHE A 228 -1.89 -4.88 -0.69
N VAL A 229 -2.71 -3.95 -1.20
CA VAL A 229 -2.64 -3.46 -2.58
C VAL A 229 -1.22 -2.98 -2.87
N GLY A 230 -0.66 -3.41 -3.99
CA GLY A 230 0.70 -3.11 -4.40
C GLY A 230 1.51 -4.33 -4.81
N PHE A 231 1.26 -5.53 -4.26
CA PHE A 231 1.90 -6.75 -4.75
C PHE A 231 1.43 -7.12 -6.18
N ASP A 232 0.28 -6.64 -6.59
CA ASP A 232 -0.30 -6.69 -7.94
C ASP A 232 0.50 -5.89 -8.97
N SER A 233 1.38 -4.98 -8.55
CA SER A 233 2.36 -4.34 -9.42
C SER A 233 3.38 -5.33 -10.02
N ILE A 234 3.58 -6.49 -9.38
CA ILE A 234 4.51 -7.53 -9.85
C ILE A 234 4.06 -8.13 -11.19
N PRO A 235 2.82 -8.63 -11.37
CA PRO A 235 2.35 -9.07 -12.68
C PRO A 235 2.34 -7.96 -13.74
N GLN A 236 2.08 -6.71 -13.36
CA GLN A 236 2.11 -5.58 -14.29
C GLN A 236 3.49 -5.35 -14.91
N ALA A 237 4.56 -5.55 -14.12
CA ALA A 237 5.94 -5.37 -14.52
C ALA A 237 6.62 -6.64 -15.04
N SER A 238 5.89 -7.74 -15.24
CA SER A 238 6.47 -9.07 -15.48
C SER A 238 7.33 -9.17 -16.74
N GLU A 239 7.05 -8.38 -17.79
CA GLU A 239 7.83 -8.33 -19.02
C GLU A 239 9.23 -7.71 -18.82
N GLU A 240 9.38 -6.84 -17.81
CA GLU A 240 10.62 -6.12 -17.51
C GLU A 240 11.57 -6.88 -16.57
N PHE A 241 11.22 -8.09 -16.16
CA PHE A 241 12.06 -8.89 -15.28
C PHE A 241 13.35 -9.34 -15.96
N ASN A 242 14.48 -9.09 -15.30
CA ASN A 242 15.78 -9.64 -15.69
C ASN A 242 16.08 -11.01 -15.07
N PHE A 243 15.08 -11.65 -14.49
CA PHE A 243 15.15 -12.95 -13.82
C PHE A 243 14.01 -13.87 -14.23
N SER A 244 14.06 -15.13 -13.80
CA SER A 244 13.02 -16.12 -14.15
C SER A 244 11.68 -15.79 -13.47
N HIS A 245 10.60 -15.80 -14.23
CA HIS A 245 9.22 -15.59 -13.76
C HIS A 245 8.81 -16.58 -12.64
N LYS A 246 9.45 -17.73 -12.55
CA LYS A 246 9.23 -18.69 -11.44
C LYS A 246 9.53 -18.11 -10.06
N LYS A 247 10.36 -17.04 -9.97
CA LYS A 247 10.66 -16.35 -8.71
C LYS A 247 9.58 -15.37 -8.30
N SER A 248 8.62 -15.04 -9.17
CA SER A 248 7.56 -14.07 -8.88
C SER A 248 6.75 -14.44 -7.63
N LEU A 249 6.42 -15.72 -7.45
CA LEU A 249 5.70 -16.19 -6.27
C LEU A 249 6.46 -15.87 -4.98
N VAL A 250 7.75 -16.19 -4.93
CA VAL A 250 8.57 -15.96 -3.73
C VAL A 250 8.62 -14.45 -3.43
N ILE A 251 8.78 -13.63 -4.46
CA ILE A 251 8.84 -12.16 -4.31
C ILE A 251 7.50 -11.63 -3.81
N MET A 252 6.36 -12.07 -4.37
CA MET A 252 5.02 -11.68 -3.92
C MET A 252 4.77 -12.09 -2.47
N VAL A 253 5.04 -13.35 -2.13
CA VAL A 253 4.85 -13.86 -0.76
C VAL A 253 5.72 -13.11 0.24
N LEU A 254 6.99 -12.87 -0.08
CA LEU A 254 7.88 -12.07 0.78
C LEU A 254 7.38 -10.63 0.94
N SER A 255 6.86 -10.01 -0.12
CA SER A 255 6.30 -8.65 -0.02
C SER A 255 5.07 -8.62 0.90
N ILE A 256 4.15 -9.59 0.76
CA ILE A 256 2.94 -9.70 1.57
C ILE A 256 3.30 -9.96 3.04
N LEU A 257 4.15 -10.95 3.31
CA LEU A 257 4.52 -11.30 4.69
C LEU A 257 5.30 -10.18 5.37
N PHE A 258 6.24 -9.57 4.67
CA PHE A 258 7.02 -8.47 5.21
C PHE A 258 6.16 -7.22 5.41
N GLY A 259 5.30 -6.88 4.44
CA GLY A 259 4.33 -5.79 4.56
C GLY A 259 3.37 -6.03 5.73
N GLY A 260 2.83 -7.24 5.85
CA GLY A 260 1.97 -7.63 6.99
C GLY A 260 2.67 -7.48 8.34
N ALA A 261 3.95 -7.89 8.43
CA ALA A 261 4.74 -7.71 9.65
C ALA A 261 4.94 -6.23 10.01
N LEU A 262 5.20 -5.37 9.02
CA LEU A 262 5.29 -3.92 9.25
C LEU A 262 3.95 -3.32 9.68
N TYR A 263 2.82 -3.75 9.13
CA TYR A 263 1.50 -3.36 9.60
C TYR A 263 1.26 -3.80 11.06
N VAL A 264 1.66 -5.02 11.44
CA VAL A 264 1.57 -5.49 12.84
C VAL A 264 2.41 -4.62 13.75
N ILE A 265 3.64 -4.28 13.37
CA ILE A 265 4.50 -3.35 14.14
C ILE A 265 3.80 -2.00 14.29
N LEU A 266 3.35 -1.38 13.19
CA LEU A 266 2.69 -0.07 13.22
C LEU A 266 1.42 -0.08 14.10
N ASN A 267 0.56 -1.09 13.97
CA ASN A 267 -0.62 -1.22 14.81
C ASN A 267 -0.26 -1.36 16.30
N THR A 268 0.76 -2.16 16.60
CA THR A 268 1.19 -2.40 17.98
C THR A 268 1.77 -1.13 18.63
N ILE A 269 2.66 -0.42 17.93
CA ILE A 269 3.23 0.83 18.46
C ILE A 269 2.18 1.93 18.57
N THR A 270 1.24 2.02 17.61
CA THR A 270 0.13 2.97 17.70
C THR A 270 -0.72 2.70 18.94
N ALA A 271 -1.06 1.44 19.20
CA ALA A 271 -1.81 1.08 20.38
C ALA A 271 -1.04 1.36 21.67
N ALA A 272 0.27 1.06 21.71
CA ALA A 272 1.09 1.19 22.90
C ALA A 272 1.40 2.64 23.30
N VAL A 273 1.49 3.56 22.34
CA VAL A 273 1.97 4.96 22.55
C VAL A 273 0.83 5.97 22.65
N LEU A 274 -0.43 5.54 22.55
CA LEU A 274 -1.57 6.47 22.59
C LEU A 274 -1.58 7.29 23.89
N PRO A 275 -1.91 8.61 23.80
CA PRO A 275 -2.04 9.46 24.98
C PRO A 275 -3.08 8.93 25.95
N GLU A 276 -2.89 9.17 27.26
CA GLU A 276 -3.89 8.90 28.29
C GLU A 276 -5.23 9.56 27.91
N GLY A 277 -6.31 8.78 27.96
CA GLY A 277 -7.66 9.21 27.58
C GLY A 277 -8.00 9.07 26.09
N TYR A 278 -7.06 8.71 25.22
CA TYR A 278 -7.33 8.38 23.83
C TYR A 278 -7.49 6.86 23.66
N THR A 279 -8.66 6.39 23.98
CA THR A 279 -9.03 4.98 23.83
C THR A 279 -9.99 4.84 22.66
N SER A 280 -9.47 4.99 21.43
CA SER A 280 -10.28 4.92 20.21
C SER A 280 -10.95 3.55 19.98
N TRP A 281 -10.54 2.51 20.72
CA TRP A 281 -11.14 1.17 20.68
C TRP A 281 -11.80 0.73 21.99
N VAL A 282 -11.84 1.60 23.00
CA VAL A 282 -12.62 1.38 24.25
C VAL A 282 -13.85 2.25 24.18
N PRO A 283 -15.07 1.71 24.42
CA PRO A 283 -16.31 2.49 24.42
C PRO A 283 -16.35 3.54 25.52
#